data_2323aac9c49978649fd16108b06f6963
#
_entry.id   2323aac9c49978649fd16108b06f6963
#
_cell.length_a   1.000
_cell.length_b   1.000
_cell.length_c   1.000
_cell.angle_alpha   90.00
_cell.angle_beta   90.00
_cell.angle_gamma   90.00
#
_symmetry.space_group_name_H-M   'P 1'
#
loop_
_entity.id
_entity.type
_entity.pdbx_description
1 polymer ?
#
loop_
_entity_poly.entity_id
_entity_poly.type
_entity_poly.pdbx_seq_one_letter_code
_entity_poly.pdbx_strand_id
1 'polypeptide(L)'
;VEKYGCGIAVEDYHRVLEDPEVEAISVCTPNRMHTIIAIDAMRAGKHVLCEKPAARTYPEALEMQKVQHETGMTLNIGVVNRFNDMVNLIREYIQDGRLGEVYHVYLSFRAFRSIPGLGGAFTTKEIAGGGSLIDCGVHYLDLVMYCLNDPKPLAVSGETLCKLGKKMEGYVYRDM
;
A
#
# COMPACT_ATOMS: atom_id res chain seq x y z
N VAL A 1 1.35 8.61 -23.73
CA VAL A 1 0.94 10.01 -23.89
C VAL A 1 -0.33 10.09 -24.72
N GLU A 2 -0.32 9.71 -26.01
CA GLU A 2 -1.49 9.83 -26.92
C GLU A 2 -2.75 9.09 -26.39
N LYS A 3 -2.58 7.87 -25.86
CA LYS A 3 -3.69 7.04 -25.40
C LYS A 3 -4.49 7.66 -24.24
N TYR A 4 -3.85 8.45 -23.39
CA TYR A 4 -4.45 9.00 -22.16
C TYR A 4 -4.54 10.53 -22.16
N GLY A 5 -4.17 11.19 -23.26
CA GLY A 5 -4.20 12.66 -23.37
C GLY A 5 -3.22 13.39 -22.44
N CYS A 6 -2.19 12.68 -21.95
CA CYS A 6 -1.17 13.30 -21.11
C CYS A 6 -0.32 14.27 -21.93
N GLY A 7 -0.05 15.46 -21.40
CA GLY A 7 0.72 16.49 -22.09
C GLY A 7 2.22 16.13 -22.21
N ILE A 8 2.79 15.54 -21.15
CA ILE A 8 4.23 15.27 -21.03
C ILE A 8 4.43 13.86 -20.47
N ALA A 9 5.44 13.17 -20.99
CA ALA A 9 5.98 11.94 -20.41
C ALA A 9 7.50 12.05 -20.30
N VAL A 10 8.04 11.70 -19.16
CA VAL A 10 9.47 11.74 -18.85
C VAL A 10 9.91 10.41 -18.28
N GLU A 11 11.17 10.05 -18.50
CA GLU A 11 11.76 8.81 -17.95
C GLU A 11 12.27 9.02 -16.52
N ASP A 12 12.73 10.22 -16.19
CA ASP A 12 13.24 10.59 -14.88
C ASP A 12 12.19 11.40 -14.11
N TYR A 13 11.68 10.85 -13.01
CA TYR A 13 10.67 11.50 -12.17
C TYR A 13 11.16 12.80 -11.52
N HIS A 14 12.46 13.01 -11.34
CA HIS A 14 12.99 14.26 -10.79
C HIS A 14 12.61 15.46 -11.63
N ARG A 15 12.50 15.31 -12.94
CA ARG A 15 12.01 16.38 -13.82
C ARG A 15 10.57 16.80 -13.53
N VAL A 16 9.76 15.87 -13.03
CA VAL A 16 8.39 16.19 -12.57
C VAL A 16 8.43 16.95 -11.26
N LEU A 17 9.36 16.61 -10.37
CA LEU A 17 9.53 17.28 -9.09
C LEU A 17 10.07 18.71 -9.23
N GLU A 18 10.86 18.98 -10.26
CA GLU A 18 11.41 20.32 -10.58
C GLU A 18 10.36 21.27 -11.19
N ASP A 19 9.26 20.74 -11.72
CA ASP A 19 8.22 21.54 -12.36
C ASP A 19 7.40 22.30 -11.29
N PRO A 20 7.40 23.66 -11.30
CA PRO A 20 6.64 24.45 -10.33
C PRO A 20 5.12 24.34 -10.51
N GLU A 21 4.62 23.96 -11.68
CA GLU A 21 3.19 23.79 -11.94
C GLU A 21 2.64 22.49 -11.32
N VAL A 22 3.52 21.56 -10.95
CA VAL A 22 3.13 20.31 -10.28
C VAL A 22 3.05 20.53 -8.78
N GLU A 23 1.85 20.49 -8.21
CA GLU A 23 1.59 20.67 -6.78
C GLU A 23 1.54 19.33 -6.03
N ALA A 24 1.12 18.26 -6.70
CA ALA A 24 0.94 16.93 -6.10
C ALA A 24 1.31 15.82 -7.07
N ILE A 25 1.75 14.68 -6.54
CA ILE A 25 2.06 13.48 -7.33
C ILE A 25 1.38 12.24 -6.79
N SER A 26 1.07 11.31 -7.69
CA SER A 26 0.69 9.93 -7.36
C SER A 26 1.86 8.99 -7.59
N VAL A 27 2.28 8.27 -6.55
CA VAL A 27 3.36 7.28 -6.60
C VAL A 27 2.76 5.89 -6.78
N CYS A 28 2.75 5.39 -8.03
CA CYS A 28 2.20 4.10 -8.43
C CYS A 28 3.30 3.17 -8.96
N THR A 29 4.44 3.20 -8.35
CA THR A 29 5.64 2.45 -8.73
C THR A 29 5.74 1.11 -7.97
N PRO A 30 6.72 0.25 -8.24
CA PRO A 30 6.99 -0.89 -7.36
C PRO A 30 7.34 -0.46 -5.94
N ASN A 31 6.94 -1.26 -4.95
CA ASN A 31 7.01 -0.94 -3.50
C ASN A 31 8.36 -0.37 -3.05
N ARG A 32 9.47 -0.88 -3.63
CA ARG A 32 10.82 -0.39 -3.31
C ARG A 32 11.00 1.10 -3.56
N MET A 33 10.26 1.67 -4.50
CA MET A 33 10.38 3.06 -4.89
C MET A 33 9.45 4.00 -4.12
N HIS A 34 8.46 3.48 -3.40
CA HIS A 34 7.47 4.28 -2.69
C HIS A 34 8.11 5.28 -1.73
N THR A 35 8.93 4.78 -0.81
CA THR A 35 9.61 5.63 0.18
C THR A 35 10.53 6.65 -0.47
N ILE A 36 11.31 6.23 -1.47
CA ILE A 36 12.29 7.08 -2.15
C ILE A 36 11.58 8.25 -2.83
N ILE A 37 10.63 7.94 -3.72
CA ILE A 37 9.93 8.97 -4.50
C ILE A 37 9.06 9.86 -3.61
N ALA A 38 8.39 9.30 -2.61
CA ALA A 38 7.55 10.08 -1.70
C ALA A 38 8.37 11.08 -0.88
N ILE A 39 9.54 10.67 -0.39
CA ILE A 39 10.46 11.55 0.35
C ILE A 39 10.99 12.66 -0.56
N ASP A 40 11.47 12.32 -1.74
CA ASP A 40 12.01 13.29 -2.70
C ASP A 40 10.93 14.31 -3.08
N ALA A 41 9.71 13.84 -3.33
CA ALA A 41 8.58 14.71 -3.64
C ALA A 41 8.23 15.68 -2.52
N MET A 42 8.11 15.20 -1.28
CA MET A 42 7.83 16.06 -0.14
C MET A 42 8.93 17.10 0.10
N ARG A 43 10.20 16.72 -0.07
CA ARG A 43 11.33 17.65 -0.01
C ARG A 43 11.34 18.67 -1.13
N ALA A 44 10.79 18.32 -2.29
CA ALA A 44 10.56 19.22 -3.41
C ALA A 44 9.28 20.08 -3.26
N GLY A 45 8.60 20.02 -2.10
CA GLY A 45 7.39 20.80 -1.82
C GLY A 45 6.12 20.27 -2.51
N LYS A 46 6.09 18.98 -2.88
CA LYS A 46 4.93 18.35 -3.52
C LYS A 46 4.13 17.52 -2.52
N HIS A 47 2.80 17.58 -2.60
CA HIS A 47 1.91 16.67 -1.91
C HIS A 47 1.97 15.28 -2.55
N VAL A 48 1.77 14.23 -1.75
CA VAL A 48 1.97 12.84 -2.20
C VAL A 48 0.76 11.98 -1.90
N LEU A 49 0.23 11.31 -2.92
CA LEU A 49 -0.60 10.11 -2.80
C LEU A 49 0.27 8.91 -3.16
N CYS A 50 0.63 8.11 -2.17
CA CYS A 50 1.46 6.92 -2.39
C CYS A 50 0.60 5.65 -2.35
N GLU A 51 0.76 4.78 -3.34
CA GLU A 51 0.12 3.46 -3.32
C GLU A 51 0.56 2.64 -2.11
N LYS A 52 -0.31 1.71 -1.74
CA LYS A 52 -0.02 0.72 -0.71
C LYS A 52 1.01 -0.35 -1.20
N PRO A 53 1.80 -0.93 -0.34
CA PRO A 53 2.07 -0.55 1.04
C PRO A 53 2.83 0.79 1.10
N ALA A 54 2.69 1.53 2.18
CA ALA A 54 3.41 2.79 2.34
C ALA A 54 4.93 2.61 2.13
N ALA A 55 5.48 1.56 2.71
CA ALA A 55 6.90 1.21 2.65
C ALA A 55 7.07 -0.32 2.76
N ARG A 56 8.27 -0.83 2.47
CA ARG A 56 8.60 -2.25 2.63
C ARG A 56 8.92 -2.62 4.07
N THR A 57 9.39 -1.66 4.85
CA THR A 57 9.83 -1.87 6.24
C THR A 57 9.34 -0.75 7.15
N TYR A 58 9.29 -1.05 8.44
CA TYR A 58 8.93 -0.05 9.45
C TYR A 58 9.89 1.16 9.50
N PRO A 59 11.22 0.99 9.46
CA PRO A 59 12.13 2.14 9.39
C PRO A 59 11.90 3.04 8.17
N GLU A 60 11.61 2.46 6.99
CA GLU A 60 11.26 3.23 5.80
C GLU A 60 9.97 4.06 6.02
N ALA A 61 8.95 3.48 6.65
CA ALA A 61 7.72 4.20 6.96
C ALA A 61 7.93 5.34 7.96
N LEU A 62 8.76 5.13 8.98
CA LEU A 62 9.14 6.18 9.94
C LEU A 62 9.87 7.34 9.27
N GLU A 63 10.76 7.07 8.32
CA GLU A 63 11.46 8.13 7.60
C GLU A 63 10.49 8.94 6.73
N MET A 64 9.53 8.30 6.07
CA MET A 64 8.45 9.01 5.34
C MET A 64 7.66 9.92 6.27
N GLN A 65 7.25 9.40 7.45
CA GLN A 65 6.52 10.18 8.44
C GLN A 65 7.34 11.38 8.94
N LYS A 66 8.62 11.17 9.24
CA LYS A 66 9.53 12.23 9.67
C LYS A 66 9.62 13.34 8.62
N VAL A 67 9.86 13.01 7.35
CA VAL A 67 9.95 13.99 6.27
C VAL A 67 8.61 14.69 6.05
N GLN A 68 7.49 14.00 6.18
CA GLN A 68 6.16 14.60 6.13
C GLN A 68 5.99 15.68 7.22
N HIS A 69 6.42 15.40 8.46
CA HIS A 69 6.38 16.39 9.53
C HIS A 69 7.36 17.56 9.30
N GLU A 70 8.55 17.29 8.78
CA GLU A 70 9.57 18.31 8.51
C GLU A 70 9.15 19.27 7.41
N THR A 71 8.49 18.76 6.37
CA THR A 71 8.11 19.56 5.19
C THR A 71 6.71 20.16 5.29
N GLY A 72 5.85 19.60 6.14
CA GLY A 72 4.44 19.98 6.23
C GLY A 72 3.60 19.57 5.01
N MET A 73 4.18 18.78 4.09
CA MET A 73 3.45 18.29 2.90
C MET A 73 2.46 17.21 3.29
N THR A 74 1.38 17.10 2.54
CA THR A 74 0.41 16.02 2.69
C THR A 74 0.99 14.72 2.16
N LEU A 75 1.02 13.69 2.99
CA LEU A 75 1.29 12.32 2.57
C LEU A 75 0.05 11.47 2.83
N ASN A 76 -0.52 10.92 1.79
CA ASN A 76 -1.67 10.01 1.88
C ASN A 76 -1.31 8.64 1.29
N ILE A 77 -1.76 7.58 1.93
CA ILE A 77 -1.50 6.21 1.47
C ILE A 77 -2.77 5.63 0.83
N GLY A 78 -2.62 5.00 -0.32
CA GLY A 78 -3.70 4.48 -1.16
C GLY A 78 -4.42 3.25 -0.58
N VAL A 79 -4.90 3.32 0.66
CA VAL A 79 -5.71 2.27 1.29
C VAL A 79 -7.17 2.42 0.90
N VAL A 80 -7.44 2.20 -0.38
CA VAL A 80 -8.70 2.53 -1.06
C VAL A 80 -9.95 1.90 -0.45
N ASN A 81 -9.82 0.79 0.27
CA ASN A 81 -10.95 0.09 0.89
C ASN A 81 -11.66 0.90 1.98
N ARG A 82 -11.01 1.92 2.54
CA ARG A 82 -11.63 2.87 3.47
C ARG A 82 -12.76 3.70 2.84
N PHE A 83 -12.80 3.79 1.52
CA PHE A 83 -13.84 4.50 0.77
C PHE A 83 -15.01 3.61 0.34
N ASN A 84 -15.05 2.35 0.78
CA ASN A 84 -16.15 1.44 0.52
C ASN A 84 -17.31 1.72 1.48
N ASP A 85 -18.51 1.93 0.95
CA ASP A 85 -19.71 2.27 1.73
C ASP A 85 -20.05 1.23 2.79
N MET A 86 -19.86 -0.07 2.49
CA MET A 86 -20.13 -1.15 3.44
C MET A 86 -19.13 -1.15 4.59
N VAL A 87 -17.87 -0.82 4.31
CA VAL A 87 -16.84 -0.66 5.35
C VAL A 87 -17.18 0.52 6.27
N ASN A 88 -17.60 1.63 5.69
CA ASN A 88 -18.01 2.81 6.45
C ASN A 88 -19.27 2.54 7.30
N LEU A 89 -20.23 1.77 6.79
CA LEU A 89 -21.39 1.34 7.53
C LEU A 89 -21.01 0.44 8.73
N ILE A 90 -20.09 -0.51 8.53
CA ILE A 90 -19.59 -1.36 9.64
C ILE A 90 -18.89 -0.50 10.68
N ARG A 91 -18.06 0.44 10.26
CA ARG A 91 -17.37 1.37 11.15
C ARG A 91 -18.37 2.21 11.97
N GLU A 92 -19.41 2.75 11.33
CA GLU A 92 -20.48 3.49 11.99
C GLU A 92 -21.15 2.62 13.08
N TYR A 93 -21.54 1.38 12.77
CA TYR A 93 -22.18 0.47 13.70
C TYR A 93 -21.30 0.15 14.92
N ILE A 94 -20.00 0.03 14.71
CA ILE A 94 -19.04 -0.17 15.81
C ILE A 94 -18.96 1.10 16.67
N GLN A 95 -18.82 2.27 16.05
CA GLN A 95 -18.67 3.54 16.76
C GLN A 95 -19.93 3.95 17.55
N ASP A 96 -21.12 3.66 17.00
CA ASP A 96 -22.40 3.90 17.64
C ASP A 96 -22.73 2.86 18.73
N GLY A 97 -21.86 1.86 18.95
CA GLY A 97 -22.09 0.81 19.93
C GLY A 97 -23.18 -0.20 19.55
N ARG A 98 -23.69 -0.17 18.33
CA ARG A 98 -24.75 -1.09 17.86
C ARG A 98 -24.33 -2.56 17.85
N LEU A 99 -23.01 -2.83 17.76
CA LEU A 99 -22.46 -4.18 17.85
C LEU A 99 -21.96 -4.55 19.26
N GLY A 100 -22.13 -3.64 20.22
CA GLY A 100 -21.55 -3.80 21.55
C GLY A 100 -20.02 -3.74 21.53
N GLU A 101 -19.39 -4.39 22.51
CA GLU A 101 -17.92 -4.48 22.57
C GLU A 101 -17.39 -5.47 21.53
N VAL A 102 -16.60 -4.97 20.57
CA VAL A 102 -15.94 -5.82 19.58
C VAL A 102 -14.66 -6.39 20.19
N TYR A 103 -14.68 -7.65 20.56
CA TYR A 103 -13.57 -8.34 21.23
C TYR A 103 -12.81 -9.30 20.30
N HIS A 104 -13.32 -9.57 19.10
CA HIS A 104 -12.70 -10.45 18.12
C HIS A 104 -13.05 -10.04 16.70
N VAL A 105 -12.05 -10.08 15.81
CA VAL A 105 -12.25 -9.90 14.37
C VAL A 105 -11.56 -11.02 13.62
N TYR A 106 -12.26 -11.64 12.69
CA TYR A 106 -11.72 -12.62 11.78
C TYR A 106 -11.74 -12.09 10.36
N LEU A 107 -10.58 -12.17 9.71
CA LEU A 107 -10.43 -11.81 8.30
C LEU A 107 -9.87 -12.99 7.53
N SER A 108 -10.39 -13.23 6.34
CA SER A 108 -9.89 -14.24 5.44
C SER A 108 -9.93 -13.71 4.00
N PHE A 109 -8.79 -13.77 3.33
CA PHE A 109 -8.71 -13.49 1.90
C PHE A 109 -8.21 -14.72 1.17
N ARG A 110 -8.94 -15.12 0.17
CA ARG A 110 -8.58 -16.23 -0.72
C ARG A 110 -8.95 -15.87 -2.14
N ALA A 111 -7.99 -15.94 -3.05
CA ALA A 111 -8.25 -15.74 -4.46
C ALA A 111 -7.83 -16.98 -5.25
N PHE A 112 -8.62 -17.33 -6.24
CA PHE A 112 -8.35 -18.47 -7.10
C PHE A 112 -7.08 -18.24 -7.94
N ARG A 113 -6.91 -17.01 -8.43
CA ARG A 113 -5.72 -16.58 -9.18
C ARG A 113 -5.44 -15.13 -8.83
N SER A 114 -4.45 -14.89 -8.00
CA SER A 114 -4.07 -13.54 -7.60
C SER A 114 -2.57 -13.31 -7.52
N ILE A 115 -1.76 -14.31 -7.91
CA ILE A 115 -0.30 -14.12 -7.96
C ILE A 115 0.01 -13.40 -9.28
N PRO A 116 0.49 -12.17 -9.21
CA PRO A 116 0.74 -11.34 -10.40
C PRO A 116 2.07 -11.72 -11.07
N GLY A 117 2.11 -12.84 -11.73
CA GLY A 117 3.27 -13.28 -12.50
C GLY A 117 4.51 -13.65 -11.66
N LEU A 118 5.27 -14.65 -12.09
CA LEU A 118 6.54 -15.00 -11.46
C LEU A 118 7.67 -14.13 -12.00
N GLY A 119 8.62 -13.73 -11.13
CA GLY A 119 9.76 -12.90 -11.49
C GLY A 119 9.43 -11.40 -11.63
N GLY A 120 8.18 -10.99 -11.47
CA GLY A 120 7.78 -9.59 -11.45
C GLY A 120 8.03 -8.89 -10.10
N ALA A 121 7.72 -7.60 -10.04
CA ALA A 121 7.94 -6.77 -8.86
C ALA A 121 7.26 -7.33 -7.60
N PHE A 122 6.05 -7.87 -7.73
CA PHE A 122 5.27 -8.42 -6.61
C PHE A 122 5.81 -9.74 -6.06
N THR A 123 6.53 -10.52 -6.85
CA THR A 123 7.05 -11.84 -6.47
C THR A 123 8.55 -11.84 -6.16
N THR A 124 9.20 -10.70 -6.28
CA THR A 124 10.61 -10.49 -5.93
C THR A 124 10.70 -9.80 -4.58
N LYS A 125 11.18 -10.53 -3.56
CA LYS A 125 11.17 -10.05 -2.17
C LYS A 125 11.89 -8.72 -1.97
N GLU A 126 13.00 -8.49 -2.67
CA GLU A 126 13.80 -7.26 -2.60
C GLU A 126 13.04 -6.04 -3.13
N ILE A 127 12.06 -6.27 -4.00
CA ILE A 127 11.24 -5.20 -4.59
C ILE A 127 9.93 -5.06 -3.81
N ALA A 128 9.25 -6.16 -3.55
CA ALA A 128 7.96 -6.17 -2.86
C ALA A 128 8.07 -5.92 -1.35
N GLY A 129 9.18 -6.32 -0.72
CA GLY A 129 9.37 -6.25 0.72
C GLY A 129 8.85 -7.48 1.47
N GLY A 130 7.93 -8.24 0.89
CA GLY A 130 7.35 -9.45 1.49
C GLY A 130 6.37 -10.15 0.56
N GLY A 131 5.60 -11.07 1.13
CA GLY A 131 4.62 -11.87 0.41
C GLY A 131 3.19 -11.32 0.51
N SER A 132 2.22 -12.24 0.54
CA SER A 132 0.78 -11.94 0.53
C SER A 132 0.32 -11.01 1.66
N LEU A 133 0.99 -11.00 2.80
CA LEU A 133 0.65 -10.08 3.89
C LEU A 133 0.93 -8.62 3.50
N ILE A 134 2.06 -8.34 2.86
CA ILE A 134 2.41 -6.98 2.40
C ILE A 134 1.54 -6.57 1.20
N ASP A 135 1.24 -7.50 0.30
CA ASP A 135 0.48 -7.16 -0.91
C ASP A 135 -1.03 -7.03 -0.64
N CYS A 136 -1.65 -8.11 -0.17
CA CYS A 136 -3.09 -8.15 0.05
C CYS A 136 -3.48 -7.94 1.51
N GLY A 137 -2.71 -8.52 2.44
CA GLY A 137 -3.02 -8.49 3.87
C GLY A 137 -3.02 -7.07 4.46
N VAL A 138 -2.23 -6.17 3.91
CA VAL A 138 -2.21 -4.76 4.33
C VAL A 138 -3.58 -4.10 4.21
N HIS A 139 -4.36 -4.38 3.18
CA HIS A 139 -5.71 -3.86 3.02
C HIS A 139 -6.65 -4.31 4.13
N TYR A 140 -6.58 -5.58 4.52
CA TYR A 140 -7.47 -6.15 5.53
C TYR A 140 -7.06 -5.75 6.94
N LEU A 141 -5.74 -5.68 7.20
CA LEU A 141 -5.24 -5.17 8.47
C LEU A 141 -5.62 -3.71 8.65
N ASP A 142 -5.48 -2.90 7.60
CA ASP A 142 -5.91 -1.51 7.59
C ASP A 142 -7.40 -1.36 7.88
N LEU A 143 -8.25 -2.19 7.29
CA LEU A 143 -9.70 -2.15 7.55
C LEU A 143 -10.04 -2.44 9.01
N VAL A 144 -9.37 -3.40 9.64
CA VAL A 144 -9.58 -3.67 11.08
C VAL A 144 -9.19 -2.46 11.91
N MET A 145 -8.00 -1.92 11.67
CA MET A 145 -7.52 -0.74 12.39
C MET A 145 -8.48 0.44 12.20
N TYR A 146 -8.89 0.71 10.97
CA TYR A 146 -9.82 1.79 10.63
C TYR A 146 -11.19 1.64 11.27
N CYS A 147 -11.79 0.44 11.22
CA CYS A 147 -13.12 0.20 11.80
C CYS A 147 -13.09 0.27 13.32
N LEU A 148 -12.02 -0.16 13.96
CA LEU A 148 -11.85 -0.15 15.41
C LEU A 148 -11.25 1.15 15.97
N ASN A 149 -11.12 2.19 15.15
CA ASN A 149 -10.57 3.50 15.53
C ASN A 149 -9.11 3.43 16.00
N ASP A 150 -8.27 2.74 15.21
CA ASP A 150 -6.82 2.62 15.38
C ASP A 150 -6.38 2.13 16.78
N PRO A 151 -6.84 0.96 17.24
CA PRO A 151 -6.44 0.43 18.53
C PRO A 151 -4.93 0.17 18.56
N LYS A 152 -4.32 0.38 19.73
CA LYS A 152 -2.89 0.12 19.91
C LYS A 152 -2.62 -1.39 19.98
N PRO A 153 -1.88 -1.99 19.05
CA PRO A 153 -1.51 -3.40 19.14
C PRO A 153 -0.61 -3.68 20.35
N LEU A 154 -0.89 -4.76 21.07
CA LEU A 154 -0.11 -5.17 22.24
C LEU A 154 0.86 -6.31 21.91
N ALA A 155 0.43 -7.23 21.04
CA ALA A 155 1.23 -8.37 20.61
C ALA A 155 0.84 -8.78 19.19
N VAL A 156 1.79 -9.35 18.48
CA VAL A 156 1.60 -9.93 17.15
C VAL A 156 2.23 -11.31 17.13
N SER A 157 1.52 -12.29 16.59
CA SER A 157 2.06 -13.61 16.26
C SER A 157 1.67 -13.96 14.84
N GLY A 158 2.48 -14.75 14.16
CA GLY A 158 2.18 -15.11 12.79
C GLY A 158 3.06 -16.22 12.26
N GLU A 159 2.55 -16.93 11.26
CA GLU A 159 3.27 -17.96 10.54
C GLU A 159 3.17 -17.69 9.03
N THR A 160 4.25 -17.90 8.32
CA THR A 160 4.29 -17.81 6.86
C THR A 160 4.67 -19.15 6.26
N LEU A 161 3.93 -19.56 5.25
CA LEU A 161 4.14 -20.80 4.52
C LEU A 161 4.47 -20.52 3.07
N CYS A 162 5.58 -21.06 2.57
CA CYS A 162 5.92 -21.05 1.16
C CYS A 162 5.86 -22.48 0.62
N LYS A 163 4.73 -22.85 0.07
CA LYS A 163 4.51 -24.19 -0.50
C LYS A 163 4.61 -24.23 -2.02
N LEU A 164 4.20 -23.16 -2.68
CA LEU A 164 4.08 -23.10 -4.12
C LEU A 164 5.33 -22.54 -4.82
N GLY A 165 6.06 -21.62 -4.23
CA GLY A 165 7.20 -20.95 -4.88
C GLY A 165 8.54 -21.70 -4.87
N LYS A 166 8.63 -22.88 -4.22
CA LYS A 166 9.92 -23.59 -4.04
C LYS A 166 10.35 -24.46 -5.21
N LYS A 167 9.43 -24.86 -6.07
CA LYS A 167 9.69 -25.71 -7.25
C LYS A 167 9.03 -25.07 -8.45
N MET A 168 9.80 -24.35 -9.24
CA MET A 168 9.33 -23.69 -10.45
C MET A 168 9.08 -24.69 -11.60
N GLU A 169 9.68 -25.86 -11.52
CA GLU A 169 9.49 -26.96 -12.45
C GLU A 169 8.06 -27.48 -12.33
N GLY A 170 7.27 -27.31 -13.35
CA GLY A 170 5.87 -27.75 -13.39
C GLY A 170 4.82 -26.66 -13.26
N TYR A 171 5.19 -25.38 -13.08
CA TYR A 171 4.26 -24.28 -13.21
C TYR A 171 3.94 -24.02 -14.68
N VAL A 172 2.69 -24.19 -15.06
CA VAL A 172 2.21 -23.83 -16.39
C VAL A 172 1.51 -22.49 -16.27
N TYR A 173 2.11 -21.45 -16.86
CA TYR A 173 1.44 -20.19 -17.10
C TYR A 173 0.43 -20.36 -18.22
N ARG A 174 -0.81 -20.12 -17.91
CA ARG A 174 -1.83 -19.89 -18.94
C ARG A 174 -2.12 -18.40 -18.96
N ASP A 175 -1.83 -17.77 -20.05
CA ASP A 175 -2.26 -16.39 -20.29
C ASP A 175 -3.78 -16.33 -20.14
N MET A 176 -4.24 -15.31 -19.43
CA MET A 176 -5.66 -15.02 -19.25
C MET A 176 -6.10 -14.08 -20.35
#